data_86eec4ba9195bf79a5ed5bb69bdec9a4
#
_entry.id   86eec4ba9195bf79a5ed5bb69bdec9a4
#
_cell.length_a   1.000
_cell.length_b   1.000
_cell.length_c   1.000
_cell.angle_alpha   90.00
_cell.angle_beta   90.00
_cell.angle_gamma   90.00
#
_symmetry.space_group_name_H-M   'P 1'
#
loop_
_entity.id
_entity.type
_entity.pdbx_description
1 polymer ?
#
loop_
_entity_poly.entity_id
_entity_poly.type
_entity_poly.pdbx_seq_one_letter_code
_entity_poly.pdbx_strand_id
1 'polypeptide(L)'
;CTASIQRVVEEKMTVMNRISWQREKGRGAKRNWKNSMEDIWFAVKNPNDYHFDVSAVMMRRRVNAPYRVEGMPKDWEETDDGNFRMTHPSNFWDDISVPFWSMHENTDHPTQKPEKLYAKLILASSMPGDRILDPFLGSGTAAVVAKKLDRHFCGIEIEREYCLWAAKRLMNADEDKTIQGYADGVFWERNSLRDMNKFVRKKKQGRKRKQAE
;
A
#
# COMPACT_ATOMS: atom_id res chain seq x y z
N CYS A 1 -3.95 -15.82 -18.56
CA CYS A 1 -2.77 -14.97 -18.21
C CYS A 1 -2.24 -15.24 -16.80
N THR A 2 -3.07 -15.30 -15.76
CA THR A 2 -2.60 -15.49 -14.36
C THR A 2 -1.83 -16.80 -14.18
N ALA A 3 -2.36 -17.93 -14.70
CA ALA A 3 -1.69 -19.23 -14.62
C ALA A 3 -0.36 -19.29 -15.42
N SER A 4 -0.26 -18.54 -16.51
CA SER A 4 0.99 -18.48 -17.30
C SER A 4 2.09 -17.76 -16.55
N ILE A 5 1.78 -16.66 -15.90
CA ILE A 5 2.74 -15.91 -15.06
C ILE A 5 3.18 -16.76 -13.88
N GLN A 6 2.24 -17.43 -13.21
CA GLN A 6 2.55 -18.34 -12.11
C GLN A 6 3.59 -19.40 -12.53
N ARG A 7 3.38 -20.10 -13.65
CA ARG A 7 4.31 -21.11 -14.15
C ARG A 7 5.72 -20.55 -14.37
N VAL A 8 5.82 -19.39 -15.00
CA VAL A 8 7.13 -18.75 -15.24
C VAL A 8 7.83 -18.39 -13.92
N VAL A 9 7.09 -17.90 -12.93
CA VAL A 9 7.65 -17.58 -11.61
C VAL A 9 8.10 -18.86 -10.90
N GLU A 10 7.29 -19.92 -10.90
CA GLU A 10 7.60 -21.21 -10.26
C GLU A 10 8.80 -21.94 -10.85
N GLU A 11 9.21 -21.62 -12.09
CA GLU A 11 10.45 -22.15 -12.67
C GLU A 11 11.72 -21.74 -11.93
N LYS A 12 11.72 -20.59 -11.26
CA LYS A 12 12.92 -19.98 -10.64
C LYS A 12 12.75 -19.58 -9.19
N MET A 13 11.52 -19.51 -8.69
CA MET A 13 11.16 -18.99 -7.37
C MET A 13 10.09 -19.87 -6.73
N THR A 14 9.99 -19.81 -5.41
CA THR A 14 8.91 -20.43 -4.66
C THR A 14 7.77 -19.42 -4.48
N VAL A 15 6.58 -19.74 -4.99
CA VAL A 15 5.37 -18.93 -4.77
C VAL A 15 4.87 -19.16 -3.36
N MET A 16 4.85 -18.12 -2.55
CA MET A 16 4.39 -18.14 -1.16
C MET A 16 2.92 -17.80 -1.05
N ASN A 17 2.43 -16.86 -1.84
CA ASN A 17 1.04 -16.44 -1.80
C ASN A 17 0.60 -15.79 -3.12
N ARG A 18 -0.71 -15.83 -3.37
CA ARG A 18 -1.39 -15.01 -4.35
C ARG A 18 -2.21 -13.97 -3.61
N ILE A 19 -1.98 -12.69 -3.93
CA ILE A 19 -2.73 -11.56 -3.41
C ILE A 19 -3.67 -11.09 -4.51
N SER A 20 -4.95 -10.94 -4.20
CA SER A 20 -5.95 -10.39 -5.13
C SER A 20 -6.28 -8.96 -4.71
N TRP A 21 -5.91 -8.01 -5.54
CA TRP A 21 -6.25 -6.61 -5.33
C TRP A 21 -7.55 -6.25 -6.04
N GLN A 22 -8.53 -5.75 -5.30
CA GLN A 22 -9.77 -5.23 -5.83
C GLN A 22 -9.55 -3.87 -6.47
N ARG A 23 -9.60 -3.84 -7.79
CA ARG A 23 -9.48 -2.64 -8.60
C ARG A 23 -10.87 -2.12 -8.98
N GLU A 24 -11.26 -0.94 -8.50
CA GLU A 24 -12.60 -0.40 -8.76
C GLU A 24 -12.79 0.21 -10.15
N LYS A 25 -11.71 0.60 -10.83
CA LYS A 25 -11.79 1.18 -12.18
C LYS A 25 -12.11 0.10 -13.21
N GLY A 26 -12.91 0.48 -14.17
CA GLY A 26 -13.22 -0.28 -15.36
C GLY A 26 -14.65 -0.01 -15.81
N ARG A 27 -14.87 -0.02 -17.13
CA ARG A 27 -16.20 0.07 -17.69
C ARG A 27 -16.98 -1.21 -17.39
N GLY A 28 -18.28 -1.09 -17.20
CA GLY A 28 -19.14 -2.25 -17.05
C GLY A 28 -19.09 -3.14 -18.30
N ALA A 29 -19.17 -4.46 -18.10
CA ALA A 29 -19.31 -5.41 -19.19
C ALA A 29 -20.79 -5.65 -19.48
N LYS A 30 -21.15 -5.75 -20.77
CA LYS A 30 -22.55 -5.96 -21.18
C LYS A 30 -22.93 -7.44 -21.28
N ARG A 31 -21.95 -8.34 -21.47
CA ARG A 31 -22.19 -9.77 -21.75
C ARG A 31 -21.50 -10.74 -20.78
N ASN A 32 -20.71 -10.23 -19.84
CA ASN A 32 -20.03 -11.00 -18.79
C ASN A 32 -19.82 -10.13 -17.55
N TRP A 33 -19.17 -10.68 -16.53
CA TRP A 33 -18.82 -9.98 -15.31
C TRP A 33 -17.71 -8.96 -15.54
N LYS A 34 -17.81 -7.78 -14.90
CA LYS A 34 -16.76 -6.77 -14.91
C LYS A 34 -15.51 -7.32 -14.25
N ASN A 35 -14.37 -7.22 -14.93
CA ASN A 35 -13.09 -7.54 -14.31
C ASN A 35 -12.71 -6.41 -13.33
N SER A 36 -12.67 -6.73 -12.05
CA SER A 36 -12.39 -5.80 -10.95
C SER A 36 -11.22 -6.25 -10.06
N MET A 37 -10.47 -7.26 -10.46
CA MET A 37 -9.34 -7.79 -9.70
C MET A 37 -8.07 -7.84 -10.54
N GLU A 38 -6.94 -7.61 -9.86
CA GLU A 38 -5.60 -7.90 -10.36
C GLU A 38 -4.89 -8.82 -9.36
N ASP A 39 -4.19 -9.82 -9.87
CA ASP A 39 -3.41 -10.75 -9.05
C ASP A 39 -1.97 -10.31 -8.93
N ILE A 40 -1.42 -10.45 -7.72
CA ILE A 40 -0.03 -10.20 -7.38
C ILE A 40 0.55 -11.50 -6.81
N TRP A 41 1.64 -11.97 -7.39
CA TRP A 41 2.34 -13.16 -6.91
C TRP A 41 3.45 -12.78 -5.95
N PHE A 42 3.31 -13.17 -4.69
CA PHE A 42 4.41 -13.10 -3.72
C PHE A 42 5.24 -14.37 -3.84
N ALA A 43 6.45 -14.21 -4.32
CA ALA A 43 7.39 -15.31 -4.51
C ALA A 43 8.77 -14.96 -3.96
N VAL A 44 9.48 -15.95 -3.48
CA VAL A 44 10.82 -15.81 -2.87
C VAL A 44 11.80 -16.76 -3.52
N LYS A 45 13.08 -16.39 -3.54
CA LYS A 45 14.15 -17.22 -4.08
C LYS A 45 14.44 -18.41 -3.15
N ASN A 46 14.47 -18.18 -1.85
CA ASN A 46 14.67 -19.19 -0.82
C ASN A 46 13.54 -19.09 0.23
N PRO A 47 12.66 -20.10 0.34
CA PRO A 47 11.55 -20.07 1.29
C PRO A 47 11.97 -20.15 2.77
N ASN A 48 13.21 -20.53 3.04
CA ASN A 48 13.75 -20.61 4.40
C ASN A 48 14.58 -19.36 4.78
N ASP A 49 14.79 -18.43 3.85
CA ASP A 49 15.60 -17.23 4.06
C ASP A 49 15.05 -16.07 3.22
N TYR A 50 14.08 -15.35 3.77
CA TYR A 50 13.52 -14.14 3.19
C TYR A 50 12.97 -13.22 4.27
N HIS A 51 12.96 -11.93 4.00
CA HIS A 51 12.38 -10.94 4.91
C HIS A 51 10.88 -10.79 4.67
N PHE A 52 10.09 -10.89 5.76
CA PHE A 52 8.66 -10.56 5.74
C PHE A 52 8.22 -10.01 7.11
N ASP A 53 7.93 -8.70 7.16
CA ASP A 53 7.45 -8.02 8.36
C ASP A 53 5.95 -7.74 8.28
N VAL A 54 5.15 -8.60 8.88
CA VAL A 54 3.70 -8.42 8.96
C VAL A 54 3.30 -7.23 9.84
N SER A 55 4.14 -6.86 10.82
CA SER A 55 3.85 -5.75 11.74
C SER A 55 3.90 -4.39 11.03
N ALA A 56 4.77 -4.25 10.02
CA ALA A 56 4.90 -3.04 9.21
C ALA A 56 3.69 -2.77 8.30
N VAL A 57 2.81 -3.75 8.14
CA VAL A 57 1.65 -3.67 7.23
C VAL A 57 0.31 -3.90 7.92
N MET A 58 0.27 -3.75 9.24
CA MET A 58 -0.96 -3.78 10.02
C MET A 58 -1.93 -2.69 9.56
N MET A 59 -3.22 -3.00 9.63
CA MET A 59 -4.29 -2.10 9.20
C MET A 59 -5.18 -1.70 10.37
N ARG A 60 -5.42 -0.39 10.51
CA ARG A 60 -6.40 0.16 11.43
C ARG A 60 -7.78 0.14 10.78
N ARG A 61 -8.68 -0.67 11.33
CA ARG A 61 -10.05 -0.85 10.85
C ARG A 61 -11.07 -0.34 11.85
N ARG A 62 -12.14 0.26 11.33
CA ARG A 62 -13.30 0.63 12.14
C ARG A 62 -14.06 -0.63 12.57
N VAL A 63 -14.47 -0.68 13.83
CA VAL A 63 -15.25 -1.79 14.39
C VAL A 63 -16.73 -1.44 14.25
N ASN A 64 -17.45 -2.21 13.41
CA ASN A 64 -18.89 -2.01 13.19
C ASN A 64 -19.75 -2.78 14.19
N ALA A 65 -19.24 -3.92 14.70
CA ALA A 65 -19.92 -4.75 15.70
C ALA A 65 -18.97 -4.97 16.88
N PRO A 66 -18.93 -4.04 17.87
CA PRO A 66 -17.99 -4.11 18.98
C PRO A 66 -18.36 -5.24 19.94
N TYR A 67 -17.51 -6.29 19.99
CA TYR A 67 -17.65 -7.38 20.93
C TYR A 67 -16.92 -7.04 22.24
N ARG A 68 -17.60 -7.25 23.37
CA ARG A 68 -17.06 -7.01 24.71
C ARG A 68 -17.05 -8.31 25.51
N VAL A 69 -16.06 -8.47 26.37
CA VAL A 69 -15.97 -9.54 27.35
C VAL A 69 -15.94 -8.86 28.71
N GLU A 70 -16.86 -9.22 29.60
CA GLU A 70 -17.01 -8.61 30.93
C GLU A 70 -17.09 -7.06 30.89
N GLY A 71 -17.78 -6.54 29.88
CA GLY A 71 -17.93 -5.09 29.67
C GLY A 71 -16.76 -4.37 29.01
N MET A 72 -15.61 -5.04 28.84
CA MET A 72 -14.41 -4.47 28.25
C MET A 72 -14.25 -4.83 26.76
N PRO A 73 -13.72 -3.93 25.91
CA PRO A 73 -13.34 -4.26 24.53
C PRO A 73 -12.41 -5.47 24.47
N LYS A 74 -12.74 -6.47 23.62
CA LYS A 74 -11.92 -7.69 23.54
C LYS A 74 -10.62 -7.48 22.74
N ASP A 75 -10.73 -6.86 21.56
CA ASP A 75 -9.62 -6.74 20.58
C ASP A 75 -9.68 -5.44 19.80
N TRP A 76 -10.26 -4.40 20.41
CA TRP A 76 -10.43 -3.09 19.80
C TRP A 76 -10.28 -1.97 20.83
N GLU A 77 -10.03 -0.77 20.35
CA GLU A 77 -9.86 0.45 21.14
C GLU A 77 -11.09 1.34 21.01
N GLU A 78 -11.58 1.84 22.12
CA GLU A 78 -12.58 2.89 22.18
C GLU A 78 -11.89 4.26 22.15
N THR A 79 -12.26 5.10 21.19
CA THR A 79 -11.70 6.46 21.05
C THR A 79 -12.82 7.46 20.81
N ASP A 80 -12.56 8.76 21.06
CA ASP A 80 -13.55 9.84 20.79
C ASP A 80 -14.00 9.88 19.32
N ASP A 81 -13.20 9.34 18.40
CA ASP A 81 -13.49 9.34 16.95
C ASP A 81 -14.13 8.03 16.48
N GLY A 82 -14.39 7.09 17.38
CA GLY A 82 -15.00 5.79 17.13
C GLY A 82 -14.18 4.62 17.64
N ASN A 83 -14.64 3.42 17.33
CA ASN A 83 -14.02 2.17 17.76
C ASN A 83 -13.14 1.63 16.64
N PHE A 84 -11.90 1.27 16.97
CA PHE A 84 -10.92 0.79 16.00
C PHE A 84 -10.21 -0.44 16.52
N ARG A 85 -9.77 -1.29 15.60
CA ARG A 85 -8.86 -2.40 15.88
C ARG A 85 -7.72 -2.46 14.89
N MET A 86 -6.61 -3.04 15.32
CA MET A 86 -5.51 -3.40 14.44
C MET A 86 -5.75 -4.81 13.89
N THR A 87 -5.65 -4.96 12.58
CA THR A 87 -5.83 -6.25 11.91
C THR A 87 -4.61 -6.60 11.08
N HIS A 88 -4.28 -7.88 11.02
CA HIS A 88 -3.31 -8.39 10.08
C HIS A 88 -3.79 -8.21 8.63
N PRO A 89 -2.91 -7.93 7.68
CA PRO A 89 -3.27 -7.88 6.27
C PRO A 89 -3.71 -9.27 5.79
N SER A 90 -4.76 -9.31 4.97
CA SER A 90 -5.15 -10.51 4.25
C SER A 90 -4.52 -10.52 2.85
N ASN A 91 -4.67 -11.60 2.12
CA ASN A 91 -4.30 -11.67 0.71
C ASN A 91 -5.41 -11.19 -0.24
N PHE A 92 -6.49 -10.62 0.29
CA PHE A 92 -7.52 -9.90 -0.46
C PHE A 92 -7.49 -8.42 -0.06
N TRP A 93 -7.10 -7.56 -1.03
CA TRP A 93 -6.91 -6.12 -0.82
C TRP A 93 -8.05 -5.32 -1.44
N ASP A 94 -9.02 -4.96 -0.64
CA ASP A 94 -10.17 -4.12 -0.97
C ASP A 94 -10.02 -2.67 -0.52
N ASP A 95 -8.93 -2.39 0.20
CA ASP A 95 -8.66 -1.10 0.85
C ASP A 95 -7.86 -0.11 -0.01
N ILE A 96 -7.46 -0.51 -1.22
CA ILE A 96 -6.59 0.28 -2.10
C ILE A 96 -7.37 0.79 -3.30
N SER A 97 -7.56 2.10 -3.39
CA SER A 97 -8.13 2.76 -4.57
C SER A 97 -7.08 2.97 -5.64
N VAL A 98 -7.48 2.88 -6.91
CA VAL A 98 -6.65 3.35 -8.02
C VAL A 98 -6.53 4.88 -7.96
N PRO A 99 -5.43 5.48 -8.44
CA PRO A 99 -5.27 6.94 -8.44
C PRO A 99 -6.41 7.62 -9.20
N PHE A 100 -6.98 8.68 -8.60
CA PHE A 100 -7.96 9.57 -9.23
C PHE A 100 -7.29 10.87 -9.66
N TRP A 101 -7.89 11.56 -10.58
CA TRP A 101 -7.43 12.86 -11.08
C TRP A 101 -7.17 13.91 -9.99
N SER A 102 -7.85 13.83 -8.83
CA SER A 102 -7.67 14.72 -7.68
C SER A 102 -6.60 14.29 -6.69
N MET A 103 -5.94 13.15 -6.89
CA MET A 103 -4.87 12.68 -6.02
C MET A 103 -3.53 13.23 -6.46
N HIS A 104 -2.67 13.68 -5.53
CA HIS A 104 -1.34 14.20 -5.83
C HIS A 104 -0.43 13.20 -6.56
N GLU A 105 -0.63 11.91 -6.31
CA GLU A 105 0.13 10.85 -6.97
C GLU A 105 -0.28 10.60 -8.43
N ASN A 106 -1.44 11.13 -8.88
CA ASN A 106 -1.98 10.81 -10.20
C ASN A 106 -1.15 11.43 -11.33
N THR A 107 -1.00 10.66 -12.42
CA THR A 107 -0.46 11.10 -13.71
C THR A 107 -1.39 10.62 -14.82
N ASP A 108 -1.14 11.04 -16.06
CA ASP A 108 -1.90 10.58 -17.22
C ASP A 108 -1.55 9.15 -17.66
N HIS A 109 -0.66 8.46 -16.92
CA HIS A 109 -0.29 7.08 -17.21
C HIS A 109 -1.52 6.16 -17.12
N PRO A 110 -1.86 5.40 -18.19
CA PRO A 110 -3.16 4.70 -18.29
C PRO A 110 -3.35 3.58 -17.28
N THR A 111 -2.28 3.02 -16.77
CA THR A 111 -2.28 1.87 -15.83
C THR A 111 -1.48 2.12 -14.56
N GLN A 112 -1.32 3.39 -14.16
CA GLN A 112 -0.60 3.74 -12.95
C GLN A 112 -1.13 2.95 -11.74
N LYS A 113 -0.22 2.35 -10.99
CA LYS A 113 -0.52 1.69 -9.71
C LYS A 113 -0.48 2.70 -8.56
N PRO A 114 -1.33 2.54 -7.54
CA PRO A 114 -1.34 3.43 -6.37
C PRO A 114 -0.12 3.24 -5.47
N GLU A 115 0.34 4.32 -4.87
CA GLU A 115 1.46 4.31 -3.93
C GLU A 115 1.19 3.40 -2.72
N LYS A 116 -0.04 3.37 -2.22
CA LYS A 116 -0.43 2.49 -1.10
C LYS A 116 -0.19 1.01 -1.39
N LEU A 117 -0.38 0.56 -2.65
CA LEU A 117 -0.13 -0.82 -3.04
C LEU A 117 1.36 -1.16 -2.92
N TYR A 118 2.22 -0.32 -3.49
CA TYR A 118 3.66 -0.52 -3.38
C TYR A 118 4.18 -0.34 -1.95
N ALA A 119 3.58 0.54 -1.17
CA ALA A 119 3.95 0.70 0.25
C ALA A 119 3.72 -0.59 1.05
N LYS A 120 2.58 -1.27 0.84
CA LYS A 120 2.34 -2.59 1.46
C LYS A 120 3.39 -3.62 1.05
N LEU A 121 3.71 -3.70 -0.25
CA LEU A 121 4.71 -4.65 -0.75
C LEU A 121 6.10 -4.37 -0.20
N ILE A 122 6.55 -3.12 -0.29
CA ILE A 122 7.90 -2.70 0.10
C ILE A 122 8.09 -2.81 1.62
N LEU A 123 7.14 -2.35 2.42
CA LEU A 123 7.24 -2.43 3.88
C LEU A 123 7.25 -3.85 4.39
N ALA A 124 6.45 -4.75 3.78
CA ALA A 124 6.42 -6.15 4.20
C ALA A 124 7.69 -6.91 3.85
N SER A 125 8.35 -6.58 2.73
CA SER A 125 9.40 -7.42 2.14
C SER A 125 10.77 -6.77 2.05
N SER A 126 10.98 -5.63 2.70
CA SER A 126 12.28 -4.94 2.73
C SER A 126 12.49 -4.09 3.98
N MET A 127 13.75 -3.81 4.28
CA MET A 127 14.19 -2.89 5.33
C MET A 127 14.66 -1.54 4.74
N PRO A 128 14.68 -0.44 5.53
CA PRO A 128 15.34 0.80 5.11
C PRO A 128 16.77 0.55 4.63
N GLY A 129 17.15 1.16 3.48
CA GLY A 129 18.43 0.95 2.83
C GLY A 129 18.48 -0.21 1.82
N ASP A 130 17.49 -1.09 1.78
CA ASP A 130 17.38 -2.15 0.78
C ASP A 130 17.15 -1.59 -0.64
N ARG A 131 17.37 -2.42 -1.65
CA ARG A 131 17.24 -2.08 -3.06
C ARG A 131 15.96 -2.65 -3.65
N ILE A 132 15.18 -1.80 -4.28
CA ILE A 132 13.96 -2.14 -5.00
C ILE A 132 14.25 -2.06 -6.51
N LEU A 133 13.97 -3.12 -7.24
CA LEU A 133 14.06 -3.15 -8.70
C LEU A 133 12.66 -3.21 -9.31
N ASP A 134 12.37 -2.29 -10.22
CA ASP A 134 11.17 -2.34 -11.07
C ASP A 134 11.56 -2.32 -12.54
N PRO A 135 11.54 -3.47 -13.24
CA PRO A 135 11.91 -3.55 -14.65
C PRO A 135 10.86 -2.97 -15.60
N PHE A 136 9.70 -2.55 -15.11
CA PHE A 136 8.59 -1.95 -15.86
C PHE A 136 8.06 -0.72 -15.13
N LEU A 137 8.95 0.27 -14.96
CA LEU A 137 8.79 1.39 -14.03
C LEU A 137 7.51 2.22 -14.27
N GLY A 138 7.12 2.42 -15.54
CA GLY A 138 5.99 3.28 -15.90
C GLY A 138 6.16 4.70 -15.35
N SER A 139 5.12 5.21 -14.69
CA SER A 139 5.17 6.53 -14.03
C SER A 139 5.96 6.56 -12.71
N GLY A 140 6.73 5.53 -12.40
CA GLY A 140 7.67 5.51 -11.29
C GLY A 140 7.12 5.20 -9.90
N THR A 141 5.95 4.60 -9.78
CA THR A 141 5.32 4.41 -8.46
C THR A 141 6.20 3.61 -7.49
N ALA A 142 6.83 2.50 -7.95
CA ALA A 142 7.73 1.71 -7.11
C ALA A 142 8.92 2.54 -6.61
N ALA A 143 9.56 3.30 -7.48
CA ALA A 143 10.72 4.14 -7.16
C ALA A 143 10.34 5.28 -6.20
N VAL A 144 9.20 5.94 -6.43
CA VAL A 144 8.68 7.01 -5.56
C VAL A 144 8.41 6.49 -4.16
N VAL A 145 7.75 5.34 -4.04
CA VAL A 145 7.45 4.75 -2.73
C VAL A 145 8.72 4.25 -2.06
N ALA A 146 9.64 3.62 -2.79
CA ALA A 146 10.94 3.23 -2.25
C ALA A 146 11.68 4.43 -1.64
N LYS A 147 11.73 5.56 -2.36
CA LYS A 147 12.33 6.82 -1.88
C LYS A 147 11.62 7.37 -0.66
N LYS A 148 10.28 7.42 -0.65
CA LYS A 148 9.49 7.89 0.50
C LYS A 148 9.72 7.05 1.76
N LEU A 149 10.04 5.76 1.59
CA LEU A 149 10.25 4.79 2.65
C LEU A 149 11.74 4.52 2.96
N ASP A 150 12.64 5.35 2.46
CA ASP A 150 14.09 5.28 2.69
C ASP A 150 14.73 3.98 2.15
N ARG A 151 14.24 3.47 0.97
CA ARG A 151 14.88 2.41 0.20
C ARG A 151 15.56 2.98 -1.02
N HIS A 152 16.61 2.30 -1.49
CA HIS A 152 17.18 2.56 -2.82
C HIS A 152 16.31 1.94 -3.91
N PHE A 153 16.37 2.48 -5.11
CA PHE A 153 15.62 1.94 -6.24
C PHE A 153 16.44 1.91 -7.52
N CYS A 154 16.06 1.00 -8.39
CA CYS A 154 16.48 0.93 -9.79
C CYS A 154 15.23 0.65 -10.63
N GLY A 155 14.98 1.43 -11.65
CA GLY A 155 13.82 1.27 -12.53
C GLY A 155 14.24 1.30 -14.00
N ILE A 156 13.53 0.51 -14.81
CA ILE A 156 13.72 0.45 -16.26
C ILE A 156 12.41 0.87 -16.93
N GLU A 157 12.48 1.82 -17.84
CA GLU A 157 11.33 2.30 -18.62
C GLU A 157 11.79 2.67 -20.02
N ILE A 158 11.05 2.24 -21.03
CA ILE A 158 11.37 2.50 -22.44
C ILE A 158 10.75 3.81 -22.93
N GLU A 159 9.59 4.20 -22.39
CA GLU A 159 8.87 5.38 -22.82
C GLU A 159 9.43 6.64 -22.14
N ARG A 160 9.98 7.54 -22.95
CA ARG A 160 10.57 8.78 -22.45
C ARG A 160 9.60 9.62 -21.64
N GLU A 161 8.34 9.69 -22.04
CA GLU A 161 7.32 10.46 -21.35
C GLU A 161 7.07 9.92 -19.95
N TYR A 162 7.02 8.59 -19.78
CA TYR A 162 6.87 7.95 -18.48
C TYR A 162 8.09 8.18 -17.59
N CYS A 163 9.30 8.18 -18.17
CA CYS A 163 10.51 8.55 -17.44
C CYS A 163 10.43 10.00 -16.90
N LEU A 164 9.89 10.95 -17.67
CA LEU A 164 9.72 12.33 -17.23
C LEU A 164 8.71 12.45 -16.09
N TRP A 165 7.61 11.72 -16.15
CA TRP A 165 6.66 11.67 -15.04
C TRP A 165 7.26 11.04 -13.79
N ALA A 166 8.01 9.95 -13.93
CA ALA A 166 8.72 9.32 -12.83
C ALA A 166 9.73 10.28 -12.19
N ALA A 167 10.53 10.99 -12.99
CA ALA A 167 11.49 11.98 -12.50
C ALA A 167 10.81 13.11 -11.71
N LYS A 168 9.71 13.68 -12.25
CA LYS A 168 8.94 14.72 -11.58
C LYS A 168 8.37 14.23 -10.23
N ARG A 169 7.80 13.03 -10.19
CA ARG A 169 7.27 12.43 -8.95
C ARG A 169 8.38 12.16 -7.93
N LEU A 170 9.55 11.75 -8.38
CA LEU A 170 10.73 11.55 -7.53
C LEU A 170 11.24 12.85 -6.91
N MET A 171 11.20 13.97 -7.65
CA MET A 171 11.52 15.29 -7.10
C MET A 171 10.48 15.70 -6.04
N ASN A 172 9.20 15.52 -6.32
CA ASN A 172 8.16 15.83 -5.35
C ASN A 172 8.26 14.98 -4.06
N ALA A 173 8.78 13.76 -4.16
CA ALA A 173 8.97 12.86 -3.00
C ALA A 173 10.09 13.31 -2.05
N ASP A 174 10.96 14.26 -2.44
CA ASP A 174 11.91 14.90 -1.53
C ASP A 174 11.21 15.84 -0.55
N GLU A 175 10.17 16.52 -1.01
CA GLU A 175 9.42 17.50 -0.22
C GLU A 175 8.23 16.86 0.53
N ASP A 176 7.55 15.90 -0.10
CA ASP A 176 6.37 15.24 0.45
C ASP A 176 6.54 13.71 0.48
N LYS A 177 6.84 13.19 1.67
CA LYS A 177 6.92 11.75 1.95
C LYS A 177 5.57 11.11 2.30
N THR A 178 4.46 11.83 2.22
CA THR A 178 3.15 11.26 2.55
C THR A 178 2.72 10.21 1.53
N ILE A 179 2.08 9.15 2.02
CA ILE A 179 1.46 8.09 1.21
C ILE A 179 0.00 8.03 1.61
N GLN A 180 -0.89 8.19 0.64
CA GLN A 180 -2.33 8.18 0.92
C GLN A 180 -2.78 6.84 1.51
N GLY A 181 -3.49 6.89 2.65
CA GLY A 181 -3.96 5.70 3.35
C GLY A 181 -2.89 4.97 4.17
N TYR A 182 -1.70 5.58 4.34
CA TYR A 182 -0.67 5.14 5.25
C TYR A 182 -0.18 6.31 6.10
N ALA A 183 -0.27 6.21 7.39
CA ALA A 183 0.17 7.26 8.30
C ALA A 183 0.59 6.69 9.65
N ASP A 184 1.69 7.20 10.19
CA ASP A 184 2.20 6.85 11.52
C ASP A 184 2.47 5.35 11.70
N GLY A 185 2.96 4.70 10.64
CA GLY A 185 3.29 3.27 10.65
C GLY A 185 2.10 2.33 10.43
N VAL A 186 0.91 2.86 10.10
CA VAL A 186 -0.33 2.10 10.03
C VAL A 186 -1.06 2.35 8.71
N PHE A 187 -1.56 1.30 8.10
CA PHE A 187 -2.50 1.39 6.97
C PHE A 187 -3.92 1.64 7.45
N TRP A 188 -4.68 2.34 6.63
CA TRP A 188 -6.06 2.72 6.88
C TRP A 188 -6.98 2.14 5.81
N GLU A 189 -8.22 1.86 6.18
CA GLU A 189 -9.24 1.38 5.24
C GLU A 189 -9.51 2.41 4.13
N ARG A 190 -10.14 1.94 3.05
CA ARG A 190 -10.67 2.81 2.02
C ARG A 190 -11.68 3.80 2.62
N ASN A 191 -11.73 5.01 2.09
CA ASN A 191 -12.64 6.08 2.52
C ASN A 191 -12.46 6.57 3.97
N SER A 192 -11.35 6.22 4.63
CA SER A 192 -11.04 6.63 6.01
C SER A 192 -10.10 7.84 6.10
N LEU A 193 -9.85 8.58 5.00
CA LEU A 193 -8.92 9.70 4.96
C LEU A 193 -9.21 10.77 6.02
N ARG A 194 -10.49 11.05 6.28
CA ARG A 194 -10.92 12.00 7.31
C ARG A 194 -10.49 11.56 8.71
N ASP A 195 -10.70 10.29 9.02
CA ASP A 195 -10.36 9.70 10.33
C ASP A 195 -8.84 9.62 10.49
N MET A 196 -8.12 9.23 9.44
CA MET A 196 -6.66 9.23 9.40
C MET A 196 -6.09 10.63 9.67
N ASN A 197 -6.58 11.66 8.99
CA ASN A 197 -6.11 13.03 9.18
C ASN A 197 -6.38 13.57 10.59
N LYS A 198 -7.53 13.24 11.18
CA LYS A 198 -7.82 13.58 12.59
C LYS A 198 -6.84 12.89 13.55
N PHE A 199 -6.61 11.60 13.37
CA PHE A 199 -5.68 10.83 14.17
C PHE A 199 -4.26 11.42 14.13
N VAL A 200 -3.73 11.71 12.94
CA VAL A 200 -2.40 12.31 12.76
C VAL A 200 -2.30 13.68 13.43
N ARG A 201 -3.34 14.52 13.30
CA ARG A 201 -3.38 15.85 13.96
C ARG A 201 -3.35 15.73 15.49
N LYS A 202 -4.18 14.88 16.09
CA LYS A 202 -4.21 14.65 17.54
C LYS A 202 -2.85 14.17 18.04
N LYS A 203 -2.21 13.24 17.34
CA LYS A 203 -0.90 12.71 17.72
C LYS A 203 0.22 13.75 17.65
N LYS A 204 0.21 14.61 16.62
CA LYS A 204 1.15 15.76 16.52
C LYS A 204 0.97 16.75 17.67
N GLN A 205 -0.27 17.05 18.06
CA GLN A 205 -0.56 17.94 19.19
C GLN A 205 -0.12 17.33 20.52
N GLY A 206 -0.34 16.04 20.74
CA GLY A 206 0.10 15.34 21.95
C GLY A 206 1.64 15.29 22.08
N ARG A 207 2.37 15.10 20.97
CA ARG A 207 3.84 15.16 20.97
C ARG A 207 4.38 16.55 21.30
N LYS A 208 3.76 17.63 20.78
CA LYS A 208 4.16 19.00 21.08
C LYS A 208 3.94 19.37 22.56
N ARG A 209 2.87 18.90 23.19
CA ARG A 209 2.61 19.13 24.62
C ARG A 209 3.65 18.46 25.50
N LYS A 210 4.02 17.20 25.22
CA LYS A 210 5.06 16.45 25.96
C LYS A 210 6.48 16.99 25.79
N GLN A 211 6.75 17.79 24.77
CA GLN A 211 8.05 18.46 24.58
C GLN A 211 8.11 19.84 25.25
N ALA A 212 6.98 20.39 25.68
CA ALA A 212 6.86 21.66 26.32
C ALA A 212 6.75 21.55 27.87
N GLU A 213 6.61 20.35 28.38
CA GLU A 213 6.71 19.95 29.79
C GLU A 213 8.15 19.48 30.11
#